data_538ef45e18f1ced0605452524b3bfc38
#
_entry.id   538ef45e18f1ced0605452524b3bfc38
#
_cell.length_a   1.000
_cell.length_b   1.000
_cell.length_c   1.000
_cell.angle_alpha   90.00
_cell.angle_beta   90.00
_cell.angle_gamma   90.00
#
_symmetry.space_group_name_H-M   'P 1'
#
loop_
_entity.id
_entity.type
_entity.pdbx_description
1 polymer ?
#
loop_
_entity_poly.entity_id
_entity_poly.type
_entity_poly.pdbx_seq_one_letter_code
_entity_poly.pdbx_strand_id
1 'polypeptide(L)'
;MYKVYADYQANPSKNPNCQIGRAHDTLLEAVDAAQKLGYNYVEIVQLPSGTVITLEEFNNITPNFLLFAGDNYYPRGGYADLIAKAATEDELRDIIKENENKPMYGSNRFDWWQIVNAHTHTIVDEG
;
A
#
# COMPACT_ATOMS: atom_id res chain seq x y z
N MET A 1 3.68 0.83 7.52
CA MET A 1 4.44 1.40 6.38
C MET A 1 5.49 0.40 5.91
N TYR A 2 5.85 0.46 4.66
CA TYR A 2 6.77 -0.47 4.02
C TYR A 2 7.84 0.31 3.29
N LYS A 3 9.11 0.01 3.57
CA LYS A 3 10.26 0.61 2.90
C LYS A 3 10.88 -0.40 1.94
N VAL A 4 11.27 0.04 0.75
CA VAL A 4 11.95 -0.78 -0.25
C VAL A 4 13.44 -0.49 -0.22
N TYR A 5 14.24 -1.55 -0.14
CA TYR A 5 15.70 -1.49 -0.18
C TYR A 5 16.20 -2.34 -1.36
N ALA A 6 17.15 -1.83 -2.10
CA ALA A 6 17.71 -2.54 -3.25
C ALA A 6 19.20 -2.26 -3.42
N ASP A 7 19.95 -3.29 -3.80
CA ASP A 7 21.38 -3.18 -4.09
C ASP A 7 21.81 -4.37 -4.95
N TYR A 8 23.00 -4.29 -5.54
CA TYR A 8 23.66 -5.42 -6.20
C TYR A 8 24.36 -6.35 -5.21
N GLN A 9 24.48 -5.94 -3.94
CA GLN A 9 25.01 -6.74 -2.84
C GLN A 9 23.86 -7.28 -1.98
N ALA A 10 24.10 -8.44 -1.36
CA ALA A 10 23.10 -9.09 -0.50
C ALA A 10 22.73 -8.25 0.72
N ASN A 11 21.51 -8.44 1.21
CA ASN A 11 20.96 -7.79 2.41
C ASN A 11 20.93 -6.25 2.35
N PRO A 12 20.31 -5.67 1.31
CA PRO A 12 20.24 -4.21 1.17
C PRO A 12 19.52 -3.51 2.32
N SER A 13 18.60 -4.18 3.02
CA SER A 13 17.87 -3.61 4.15
C SER A 13 18.75 -3.25 5.35
N LYS A 14 19.96 -3.80 5.42
CA LYS A 14 20.94 -3.45 6.47
C LYS A 14 21.64 -2.12 6.24
N ASN A 15 21.54 -1.56 5.04
CA ASN A 15 22.16 -0.29 4.69
C ASN A 15 21.08 0.75 4.41
N PRO A 16 20.95 1.80 5.27
CA PRO A 16 19.93 2.83 5.05
C PRO A 16 20.10 3.60 3.73
N ASN A 17 21.28 3.63 3.15
CA ASN A 17 21.52 4.27 1.85
C ASN A 17 20.94 3.48 0.67
N CYS A 18 20.56 2.24 0.88
CA CYS A 18 19.94 1.38 -0.15
C CYS A 18 18.43 1.55 -0.24
N GLN A 19 17.83 2.38 0.58
CA GLN A 19 16.38 2.65 0.52
C GLN A 19 16.04 3.35 -0.80
N ILE A 20 15.05 2.81 -1.51
CA ILE A 20 14.58 3.34 -2.78
C ILE A 20 13.24 4.07 -2.57
N GLY A 21 13.26 5.39 -2.81
CA GLY A 21 12.06 6.21 -2.73
C GLY A 21 11.49 6.35 -1.32
N ARG A 22 10.19 6.59 -1.26
CA ARG A 22 9.46 6.81 -0.01
C ARG A 22 8.98 5.48 0.59
N ALA A 23 8.63 5.52 1.89
CA ALA A 23 7.85 4.44 2.48
C ALA A 23 6.45 4.38 1.86
N HIS A 24 5.94 3.17 1.66
CA HIS A 24 4.63 2.92 1.06
C HIS A 24 3.60 2.58 2.15
N ASP A 25 2.35 2.96 1.93
CA ASP A 25 1.27 2.72 2.89
C ASP A 25 0.83 1.26 2.90
N THR A 26 0.84 0.59 1.76
CA THR A 26 0.46 -0.82 1.64
C THR A 26 1.61 -1.68 1.14
N LEU A 27 1.57 -2.97 1.49
CA LEU A 27 2.53 -3.95 1.01
C LEU A 27 2.49 -4.07 -0.51
N LEU A 28 1.31 -4.01 -1.13
CA LEU A 28 1.18 -4.12 -2.58
C LEU A 28 1.81 -2.96 -3.33
N GLU A 29 1.72 -1.74 -2.81
CA GLU A 29 2.41 -0.59 -3.39
C GLU A 29 3.92 -0.79 -3.34
N ALA A 30 4.44 -1.27 -2.21
CA ALA A 30 5.86 -1.58 -2.05
C ALA A 30 6.30 -2.70 -3.01
N VAL A 31 5.50 -3.75 -3.16
CA VAL A 31 5.76 -4.86 -4.09
C VAL A 31 5.80 -4.37 -5.54
N ASP A 32 4.84 -3.55 -5.95
CA ASP A 32 4.81 -2.98 -7.30
C ASP A 32 6.05 -2.14 -7.57
N ALA A 33 6.47 -1.31 -6.60
CA ALA A 33 7.69 -0.52 -6.72
C ALA A 33 8.93 -1.41 -6.79
N ALA A 34 8.99 -2.44 -5.95
CA ALA A 34 10.12 -3.38 -5.89
C ALA A 34 10.30 -4.18 -7.19
N GLN A 35 9.21 -4.63 -7.79
CA GLN A 35 9.24 -5.44 -9.02
C GLN A 35 9.75 -4.66 -10.24
N LYS A 36 9.68 -3.34 -10.21
CA LYS A 36 10.17 -2.49 -11.30
C LYS A 36 11.67 -2.21 -11.23
N LEU A 37 12.32 -2.60 -10.13
CA LEU A 37 13.75 -2.36 -9.92
C LEU A 37 14.59 -3.44 -10.60
N GLY A 38 15.71 -3.02 -11.20
CA GLY A 38 16.64 -3.94 -11.87
C GLY A 38 17.80 -4.43 -11.01
N TYR A 39 17.70 -4.32 -9.68
CA TYR A 39 18.75 -4.74 -8.76
C TYR A 39 18.71 -6.25 -8.50
N ASN A 40 19.87 -6.84 -8.18
CA ASN A 40 19.98 -8.27 -7.89
C ASN A 40 19.29 -8.67 -6.58
N TYR A 41 19.28 -7.76 -5.60
CA TYR A 41 18.70 -7.99 -4.29
C TYR A 41 17.72 -6.88 -3.96
N VAL A 42 16.49 -7.26 -3.67
CA VAL A 42 15.42 -6.33 -3.28
C VAL A 42 14.74 -6.88 -2.04
N GLU A 43 14.59 -6.03 -1.02
CA GLU A 43 13.93 -6.37 0.23
C GLU A 43 12.92 -5.29 0.59
N ILE A 44 11.81 -5.70 1.19
CA ILE A 44 10.80 -4.80 1.74
C ILE A 44 10.83 -4.94 3.25
N VAL A 45 10.90 -3.82 3.97
CA VAL A 45 10.88 -3.82 5.44
C VAL A 45 9.57 -3.24 5.92
N GLN A 46 8.83 -4.04 6.69
CA GLN A 46 7.61 -3.60 7.34
C GLN A 46 7.93 -2.81 8.62
N LEU A 47 7.34 -1.64 8.77
CA LEU A 47 7.49 -0.79 9.95
C LEU A 47 6.17 -0.75 10.74
N PRO A 48 6.22 -0.68 12.05
CA PRO A 48 7.40 -0.58 12.94
C PRO A 48 8.07 -1.91 13.29
N SER A 49 7.53 -3.04 12.87
CA SER A 49 8.00 -4.38 13.30
C SER A 49 9.42 -4.71 12.84
N GLY A 50 9.87 -4.14 11.71
CA GLY A 50 11.16 -4.46 11.13
C GLY A 50 11.22 -5.78 10.37
N THR A 51 10.08 -6.42 10.12
CA THR A 51 10.01 -7.66 9.36
C THR A 51 10.50 -7.46 7.93
N VAL A 52 11.41 -8.30 7.47
CA VAL A 52 11.96 -8.26 6.11
C VAL A 52 11.21 -9.25 5.22
N ILE A 53 10.74 -8.76 4.06
CA ILE A 53 10.07 -9.56 3.04
C ILE A 53 10.99 -9.64 1.85
N THR A 54 11.33 -10.86 1.44
CA THR A 54 12.26 -11.11 0.33
C THR A 54 11.55 -11.08 -1.02
N LEU A 55 12.34 -10.99 -2.11
CA LEU A 55 11.83 -10.99 -3.48
C LEU A 55 10.96 -12.21 -3.78
N GLU A 56 11.36 -13.40 -3.31
CA GLU A 56 10.61 -14.64 -3.49
C GLU A 56 9.24 -14.57 -2.79
N GLU A 57 9.20 -14.05 -1.56
CA GLU A 57 7.97 -13.94 -0.78
C GLU A 57 6.99 -12.98 -1.43
N PHE A 58 7.44 -11.80 -1.84
CA PHE A 58 6.50 -10.81 -2.39
C PHE A 58 6.03 -11.12 -3.81
N ASN A 59 6.75 -11.93 -4.59
CA ASN A 59 6.27 -12.39 -5.90
C ASN A 59 5.01 -13.26 -5.80
N ASN A 60 4.74 -13.84 -4.64
CA ASN A 60 3.55 -14.65 -4.37
C ASN A 60 2.38 -13.85 -3.78
N ILE A 61 2.54 -12.55 -3.58
CA ILE A 61 1.51 -11.69 -3.01
C ILE A 61 0.54 -11.24 -4.09
N THR A 62 -0.76 -11.47 -3.84
CA THR A 62 -1.85 -11.00 -4.70
C THR A 62 -2.75 -10.04 -3.93
N PRO A 63 -3.37 -9.05 -4.61
CA PRO A 63 -4.32 -8.17 -3.94
C PRO A 63 -5.58 -8.94 -3.58
N ASN A 64 -5.98 -8.90 -2.31
CA ASN A 64 -7.20 -9.51 -1.81
C ASN A 64 -8.30 -8.47 -1.58
N PHE A 65 -7.92 -7.21 -1.30
CA PHE A 65 -8.84 -6.14 -0.97
C PHE A 65 -8.52 -4.86 -1.71
N LEU A 66 -9.55 -4.11 -2.06
CA LEU A 66 -9.47 -2.83 -2.74
C LEU A 66 -10.14 -1.76 -1.89
N LEU A 67 -9.54 -0.57 -1.83
CA LEU A 67 -10.13 0.60 -1.18
C LEU A 67 -10.56 1.59 -2.24
N PHE A 68 -11.86 1.89 -2.28
CA PHE A 68 -12.43 2.98 -3.05
C PHE A 68 -12.83 4.10 -2.09
N ALA A 69 -12.47 5.32 -2.43
CA ALA A 69 -12.80 6.47 -1.59
C ALA A 69 -12.83 7.74 -2.44
N GLY A 70 -13.53 8.74 -1.99
CA GLY A 70 -13.60 9.98 -2.74
C GLY A 70 -14.44 11.06 -2.08
N ASP A 71 -14.77 12.05 -2.90
CA ASP A 71 -15.53 13.24 -2.55
C ASP A 71 -16.98 13.05 -3.00
N ASN A 72 -17.93 13.45 -2.19
CA ASN A 72 -19.36 13.42 -2.51
C ASN A 72 -19.73 14.35 -3.68
N TYR A 73 -18.98 15.44 -3.87
CA TYR A 73 -19.29 16.42 -4.92
C TYR A 73 -18.86 15.96 -6.30
N TYR A 74 -17.75 15.23 -6.40
CA TYR A 74 -17.15 14.85 -7.68
C TYR A 74 -16.70 13.39 -7.69
N PRO A 75 -17.60 12.43 -7.46
CA PRO A 75 -17.23 11.02 -7.58
C PRO A 75 -16.93 10.72 -9.05
N ARG A 76 -15.82 10.05 -9.29
CA ARG A 76 -15.41 9.65 -10.65
C ARG A 76 -16.05 8.33 -11.07
N GLY A 77 -16.36 7.49 -10.09
CA GLY A 77 -16.95 6.17 -10.31
C GLY A 77 -15.93 5.09 -10.66
N GLY A 78 -16.24 3.86 -10.26
CA GLY A 78 -15.44 2.67 -10.58
C GLY A 78 -13.97 2.78 -10.18
N TYR A 79 -13.09 2.29 -11.04
CA TYR A 79 -11.65 2.26 -10.77
C TYR A 79 -10.98 3.64 -10.70
N ALA A 80 -11.64 4.68 -11.19
CA ALA A 80 -11.12 6.06 -11.03
C ALA A 80 -11.09 6.50 -9.57
N ASP A 81 -11.91 5.90 -8.71
CA ASP A 81 -11.94 6.16 -7.27
C ASP A 81 -11.10 5.15 -6.45
N LEU A 82 -10.38 4.25 -7.10
CA LEU A 82 -9.49 3.31 -6.43
C LEU A 82 -8.31 4.04 -5.81
N ILE A 83 -8.19 3.95 -4.48
CA ILE A 83 -7.15 4.62 -3.71
C ILE A 83 -5.99 3.67 -3.41
N ALA A 84 -6.29 2.42 -3.03
CA ALA A 84 -5.27 1.46 -2.61
C ALA A 84 -5.71 0.03 -2.83
N LYS A 85 -4.73 -0.86 -2.93
CA LYS A 85 -4.88 -2.32 -2.96
C LYS A 85 -4.06 -2.90 -1.83
N ALA A 86 -4.56 -3.93 -1.18
CA ALA A 86 -3.84 -4.57 -0.08
C ALA A 86 -4.12 -6.07 0.01
N ALA A 87 -3.22 -6.80 0.64
CA ALA A 87 -3.40 -8.22 0.92
C ALA A 87 -4.37 -8.46 2.09
N THR A 88 -4.50 -7.48 3.00
CA THR A 88 -5.38 -7.57 4.19
C THR A 88 -6.27 -6.33 4.32
N GLU A 89 -7.42 -6.51 4.99
CA GLU A 89 -8.29 -5.38 5.34
C GLU A 89 -7.61 -4.39 6.27
N ASP A 90 -6.79 -4.88 7.20
CA ASP A 90 -6.16 -4.04 8.22
C ASP A 90 -5.27 -2.95 7.60
N GLU A 91 -4.56 -3.27 6.52
CA GLU A 91 -3.76 -2.30 5.79
C GLU A 91 -4.63 -1.15 5.24
N LEU A 92 -5.79 -1.47 4.70
CA LEU A 92 -6.72 -0.47 4.18
C LEU A 92 -7.38 0.34 5.29
N ARG A 93 -7.69 -0.29 6.42
CA ARG A 93 -8.23 0.42 7.60
C ARG A 93 -7.24 1.41 8.17
N ASP A 94 -5.95 1.10 8.13
CA ASP A 94 -4.90 2.04 8.55
C ASP A 94 -4.86 3.29 7.66
N ILE A 95 -5.05 3.13 6.35
CA ILE A 95 -5.14 4.26 5.40
C ILE A 95 -6.36 5.14 5.73
N ILE A 96 -7.50 4.53 6.03
CA ILE A 96 -8.72 5.25 6.40
C ILE A 96 -8.50 6.05 7.70
N LYS A 97 -7.87 5.44 8.70
CA LYS A 97 -7.57 6.11 9.98
C LYS A 97 -6.63 7.30 9.79
N GLU A 98 -5.58 7.14 9.00
CA GLU A 98 -4.68 8.26 8.69
C GLU A 98 -5.43 9.39 7.99
N ASN A 99 -6.35 9.07 7.09
CA ASN A 99 -7.15 10.05 6.39
C ASN A 99 -8.09 10.81 7.36
N GLU A 100 -8.71 10.11 8.31
CA GLU A 100 -9.58 10.72 9.32
C GLU A 100 -8.86 11.74 10.20
N ASN A 101 -7.56 11.58 10.39
CA ASN A 101 -6.73 12.50 11.17
C ASN A 101 -6.27 13.73 10.38
N LYS A 102 -6.57 13.81 9.09
CA LYS A 102 -6.23 14.98 8.27
C LYS A 102 -7.15 16.17 8.59
N PRO A 103 -6.65 17.43 8.47
CA PRO A 103 -7.49 18.61 8.65
C PRO A 103 -8.65 18.64 7.66
N MET A 104 -9.79 19.23 8.05
CA MET A 104 -10.97 19.32 7.18
C MET A 104 -10.74 20.19 5.95
N TYR A 105 -9.85 21.16 6.02
CA TYR A 105 -9.59 22.11 4.94
C TYR A 105 -8.20 21.89 4.34
N GLY A 106 -8.13 21.93 3.00
CA GLY A 106 -6.86 21.87 2.27
C GLY A 106 -6.23 20.49 2.19
N SER A 107 -6.98 19.41 2.48
CA SER A 107 -6.50 18.04 2.41
C SER A 107 -7.43 17.14 1.60
N ASN A 108 -6.90 16.03 1.08
CA ASN A 108 -7.67 15.01 0.37
C ASN A 108 -8.37 14.07 1.34
N ARG A 109 -9.23 14.62 2.19
CA ARG A 109 -10.02 13.84 3.13
C ARG A 109 -11.16 13.14 2.41
N PHE A 110 -11.37 11.85 2.72
CA PHE A 110 -12.45 11.08 2.13
C PHE A 110 -13.80 11.48 2.72
N ASP A 111 -14.79 11.75 1.87
CA ASP A 111 -16.18 11.92 2.28
C ASP A 111 -16.88 10.57 2.41
N TRP A 112 -16.42 9.60 1.64
CA TRP A 112 -16.91 8.22 1.67
C TRP A 112 -15.77 7.24 1.36
N TRP A 113 -15.94 6.00 1.77
CA TRP A 113 -15.01 4.92 1.42
C TRP A 113 -15.71 3.57 1.40
N GLN A 114 -15.16 2.62 0.63
CA GLN A 114 -15.60 1.24 0.55
C GLN A 114 -14.39 0.31 0.47
N ILE A 115 -14.41 -0.76 1.25
CA ILE A 115 -13.44 -1.86 1.15
C ILE A 115 -14.12 -3.01 0.43
N VAL A 116 -13.54 -3.45 -0.68
CA VAL A 116 -14.10 -4.50 -1.53
C VAL A 116 -13.18 -5.71 -1.54
N ASN A 117 -13.76 -6.92 -1.40
CA ASN A 117 -13.03 -8.16 -1.61
C ASN A 117 -12.79 -8.33 -3.11
N ALA A 118 -11.51 -8.36 -3.52
CA ALA A 118 -11.15 -8.39 -4.94
C ALA A 118 -11.48 -9.72 -5.63
N HIS A 119 -11.67 -10.79 -4.87
CA HIS A 119 -11.99 -12.12 -5.41
C HIS A 119 -13.49 -12.36 -5.56
N THR A 120 -14.28 -11.90 -4.59
CA THR A 120 -15.74 -12.10 -4.59
C THR A 120 -16.50 -10.90 -5.14
N HIS A 121 -15.83 -9.75 -5.30
CA HIS A 121 -16.42 -8.49 -5.75
C HIS A 121 -17.52 -7.96 -4.80
N THR A 122 -17.44 -8.33 -3.52
CA THR A 122 -18.39 -7.88 -2.49
C THR A 122 -17.80 -6.77 -1.65
N ILE A 123 -18.65 -5.82 -1.24
CA ILE A 123 -18.27 -4.78 -0.28
C ILE A 123 -18.21 -5.43 1.10
N VAL A 124 -17.04 -5.39 1.75
CA VAL A 124 -16.85 -5.97 3.09
C VAL A 124 -17.08 -4.93 4.18
N ASP A 125 -16.84 -3.66 3.89
CA ASP A 125 -17.12 -2.55 4.81
C ASP A 125 -17.21 -1.24 4.04
N GLU A 126 -17.91 -0.25 4.62
CA GLU A 126 -18.07 1.08 4.02
C GLU A 126 -18.33 2.13 5.08
N GLY A 127 -18.01 3.36 4.76
CA GLY A 127 -18.24 4.49 5.65
C GLY A 127 -18.51 5.81 4.95
#